data_09b417203be62e6019948f9f4e9be66e
#
_entry.id   09b417203be62e6019948f9f4e9be66e
#
_cell.length_a   1.000
_cell.length_b   1.000
_cell.length_c   1.000
_cell.angle_alpha   90.00
_cell.angle_beta   90.00
_cell.angle_gamma   90.00
#
_symmetry.space_group_name_H-M   'P 1'
#
loop_
_entity.id
_entity.type
_entity.pdbx_description
1 polymer ?
#
loop_
_entity_poly.entity_id
_entity_poly.type
_entity_poly.pdbx_seq_one_letter_code
_entity_poly.pdbx_strand_id
1 'polypeptide(L)'
;AWLVASRCDGPGWPDFAVADFAPALGEAGLAELARLVDKRRAEGEPGSWSATWGVSSLRKELAALSGDVDAQVAVLAQEARSGRDYEEIVSVLQNAGRDRDAEEWARRGLAAEPSSTWTDALREQLAELLLGSGRKDEAVAMYRDVFERRAVHSDYLRLRKAAEQAGQWKDLRGWALDYMRERARTGEYRQAHLGELISVLLREDLTDEAWSTAAGEPEQVSESQWLQLISLRESEHPADVLAPLSRLIELGVEQASDKYRYPKAIKALKRLRKAYERAGSAAGFGLYLDGLRERQRRKYSFIAKLDAAFGTEGSCT
;
A
#
# COMPACT_ATOMS: atom_id res chain seq x y z
N ALA A 1 26.11 31.47 -2.60
CA ALA A 1 25.06 32.49 -2.77
C ALA A 1 23.91 31.97 -3.65
N TRP A 2 24.18 31.53 -4.93
CA TRP A 2 23.12 31.10 -5.86
C TRP A 2 22.26 29.93 -5.35
N LEU A 3 22.87 28.89 -4.74
CA LEU A 3 22.13 27.76 -4.17
C LEU A 3 21.15 28.19 -3.08
N VAL A 4 21.55 29.15 -2.21
CA VAL A 4 20.69 29.67 -1.15
C VAL A 4 19.54 30.48 -1.76
N ALA A 5 19.86 31.39 -2.68
CA ALA A 5 18.84 32.24 -3.32
C ALA A 5 17.84 31.39 -4.10
N SER A 6 18.31 30.38 -4.88
CA SER A 6 17.43 29.52 -5.66
C SER A 6 16.47 28.72 -4.78
N ARG A 7 16.91 28.19 -3.65
CA ARG A 7 16.08 27.37 -2.73
C ARG A 7 15.20 28.22 -1.81
N CYS A 8 15.66 29.40 -1.37
CA CYS A 8 14.96 30.24 -0.39
C CYS A 8 14.11 31.34 -1.02
N ASP A 9 14.56 31.92 -2.12
CA ASP A 9 13.94 33.12 -2.73
C ASP A 9 13.24 32.80 -4.06
N GLY A 10 13.52 31.63 -4.66
CA GLY A 10 12.93 31.20 -5.92
C GLY A 10 11.62 30.42 -5.75
N PRO A 11 10.97 30.08 -6.87
CA PRO A 11 9.74 29.26 -6.88
C PRO A 11 9.97 27.78 -6.52
N GLY A 12 11.15 27.41 -5.97
CA GLY A 12 11.52 26.04 -5.67
C GLY A 12 11.91 25.20 -6.90
N TRP A 13 12.13 25.82 -8.04
CA TRP A 13 12.51 25.16 -9.29
C TRP A 13 13.81 25.75 -9.84
N PRO A 14 14.77 24.97 -10.37
CA PRO A 14 14.80 23.52 -10.36
C PRO A 14 15.10 22.92 -8.97
N ASP A 15 14.49 21.75 -8.67
CA ASP A 15 14.85 20.99 -7.48
C ASP A 15 16.24 20.40 -7.66
N PHE A 16 17.12 20.56 -6.66
CA PHE A 16 18.48 20.05 -6.65
C PHE A 16 18.85 19.58 -5.24
N ALA A 17 19.68 18.57 -5.14
CA ALA A 17 20.27 18.15 -3.88
C ALA A 17 21.64 18.80 -3.70
N VAL A 18 21.98 19.26 -2.49
CA VAL A 18 23.32 19.80 -2.20
C VAL A 18 24.40 18.75 -2.46
N ALA A 19 24.06 17.47 -2.27
CA ALA A 19 24.93 16.34 -2.56
C ALA A 19 25.46 16.32 -4.00
N ASP A 20 24.68 16.76 -4.98
CA ASP A 20 25.07 16.81 -6.40
C ASP A 20 26.21 17.82 -6.64
N PHE A 21 26.30 18.85 -5.81
CA PHE A 21 27.29 19.90 -5.89
C PHE A 21 28.45 19.72 -4.90
N ALA A 22 28.30 18.82 -3.91
CA ALA A 22 29.30 18.62 -2.86
C ALA A 22 30.71 18.32 -3.38
N PRO A 23 30.91 17.48 -4.43
CA PRO A 23 32.24 17.24 -4.97
C PRO A 23 32.92 18.50 -5.59
N ALA A 24 32.10 19.38 -6.18
CA ALA A 24 32.60 20.64 -6.79
C ALA A 24 32.82 21.74 -5.74
N LEU A 25 32.03 21.75 -4.66
CA LEU A 25 32.16 22.73 -3.58
C LEU A 25 33.35 22.44 -2.66
N GLY A 26 33.66 21.18 -2.43
CA GLY A 26 34.63 20.74 -1.45
C GLY A 26 34.27 21.21 -0.03
N GLU A 27 35.13 20.92 0.95
CA GLU A 27 34.89 21.28 2.34
C GLU A 27 34.72 22.81 2.53
N ALA A 28 35.55 23.60 1.88
CA ALA A 28 35.49 25.08 2.01
C ALA A 28 34.18 25.65 1.43
N GLY A 29 33.71 25.11 0.31
CA GLY A 29 32.48 25.52 -0.34
C GLY A 29 31.24 25.12 0.49
N LEU A 30 31.27 23.92 1.07
CA LEU A 30 30.19 23.45 1.97
C LEU A 30 30.15 24.28 3.28
N ALA A 31 31.29 24.62 3.86
CA ALA A 31 31.38 25.49 5.03
C ALA A 31 30.84 26.90 4.74
N GLU A 32 31.16 27.47 3.59
CA GLU A 32 30.63 28.77 3.18
C GLU A 32 29.12 28.69 2.90
N LEU A 33 28.64 27.59 2.29
CA LEU A 33 27.21 27.38 2.09
C LEU A 33 26.48 27.33 3.43
N ALA A 34 26.99 26.59 4.42
CA ALA A 34 26.44 26.53 5.77
C ALA A 34 26.35 27.92 6.42
N ARG A 35 27.44 28.70 6.33
CA ARG A 35 27.47 30.08 6.84
C ARG A 35 26.41 30.98 6.19
N LEU A 36 26.20 30.85 4.89
CA LEU A 36 25.17 31.61 4.16
C LEU A 36 23.75 31.20 4.57
N VAL A 37 23.52 29.90 4.78
CA VAL A 37 22.23 29.37 5.23
C VAL A 37 21.92 29.86 6.66
N ASP A 38 22.89 29.82 7.58
CA ASP A 38 22.73 30.32 8.94
C ASP A 38 22.48 31.84 8.97
N LYS A 39 23.19 32.60 8.13
CA LYS A 39 22.94 34.03 7.94
C LYS A 39 21.51 34.28 7.48
N ARG A 40 21.05 33.56 6.46
CA ARG A 40 19.69 33.68 5.92
C ARG A 40 18.62 33.34 6.98
N ARG A 41 18.89 32.33 7.82
CA ARG A 41 18.03 31.98 8.96
C ARG A 41 17.92 33.14 9.98
N ALA A 42 19.04 33.78 10.29
CA ALA A 42 19.08 34.89 11.26
C ALA A 42 18.38 36.16 10.71
N GLU A 43 18.44 36.38 9.40
CA GLU A 43 17.83 37.53 8.73
C GLU A 43 16.35 37.25 8.31
N GLY A 44 15.84 36.05 8.56
CA GLY A 44 14.53 35.59 8.08
C GLY A 44 13.39 36.54 8.41
N GLU A 45 12.67 37.00 7.37
CA GLU A 45 11.43 37.74 7.52
C GLU A 45 10.32 36.81 8.06
N PRO A 46 9.63 37.19 9.14
CA PRO A 46 8.48 36.46 9.64
C PRO A 46 7.39 36.42 8.55
N GLY A 47 7.08 35.23 8.03
CA GLY A 47 5.91 35.03 7.15
C GLY A 47 6.19 34.47 5.75
N SER A 48 7.44 34.36 5.30
CA SER A 48 7.75 33.66 4.04
C SER A 48 7.93 32.17 4.29
N TRP A 49 6.87 31.39 4.00
CA TRP A 49 6.89 29.94 4.15
C TRP A 49 7.97 29.28 3.27
N SER A 50 8.14 29.74 2.03
CA SER A 50 9.14 29.21 1.10
C SER A 50 10.58 29.44 1.56
N ALA A 51 10.88 30.61 2.10
CA ALA A 51 12.21 30.91 2.65
C ALA A 51 12.51 30.07 3.89
N THR A 52 11.56 29.89 4.78
CA THR A 52 11.71 29.05 5.98
C THR A 52 11.92 27.58 5.60
N TRP A 53 11.14 27.06 4.64
CA TRP A 53 11.29 25.70 4.16
C TRP A 53 12.64 25.48 3.46
N GLY A 54 13.06 26.40 2.60
CA GLY A 54 14.34 26.32 1.88
C GLY A 54 15.55 26.32 2.82
N VAL A 55 15.55 27.17 3.84
CA VAL A 55 16.59 27.19 4.87
C VAL A 55 16.62 25.90 5.66
N SER A 56 15.47 25.38 6.08
CA SER A 56 15.34 24.10 6.81
C SER A 56 15.88 22.94 5.96
N SER A 57 15.44 22.83 4.72
CA SER A 57 15.91 21.78 3.79
C SER A 57 17.44 21.83 3.58
N LEU A 58 18.00 23.00 3.31
CA LEU A 58 19.45 23.14 3.12
C LEU A 58 20.26 22.79 4.38
N ARG A 59 19.76 23.13 5.57
CA ARG A 59 20.40 22.77 6.84
C ARG A 59 20.42 21.26 7.06
N LYS A 60 19.30 20.59 6.79
CA LYS A 60 19.19 19.12 6.89
C LYS A 60 20.16 18.44 5.92
N GLU A 61 20.20 18.89 4.66
CA GLU A 61 21.09 18.34 3.64
C GLU A 61 22.59 18.54 4.01
N LEU A 62 22.95 19.73 4.49
CA LEU A 62 24.33 20.02 4.93
C LEU A 62 24.72 19.17 6.15
N ALA A 63 23.84 19.02 7.11
CA ALA A 63 24.06 18.17 8.28
C ALA A 63 24.25 16.69 7.86
N ALA A 64 23.46 16.20 6.91
CA ALA A 64 23.63 14.86 6.36
C ALA A 64 24.97 14.67 5.65
N LEU A 65 25.44 15.68 4.91
CA LEU A 65 26.73 15.63 4.19
C LEU A 65 27.94 15.73 5.13
N SER A 66 27.79 16.26 6.35
CA SER A 66 28.90 16.35 7.31
C SER A 66 29.37 14.97 7.80
N GLY A 67 28.54 13.93 7.70
CA GLY A 67 28.81 12.61 8.29
C GLY A 67 28.78 12.57 9.81
N ASP A 68 28.50 13.70 10.46
CA ASP A 68 28.34 13.80 11.92
C ASP A 68 26.87 13.54 12.30
N VAL A 69 26.63 12.34 12.80
CA VAL A 69 25.28 11.88 13.20
C VAL A 69 24.68 12.75 14.30
N ASP A 70 25.50 13.19 15.29
CA ASP A 70 25.02 14.03 16.39
C ASP A 70 24.63 15.43 15.90
N ALA A 71 25.42 16.01 15.00
CA ALA A 71 25.09 17.29 14.36
C ALA A 71 23.82 17.17 13.52
N GLN A 72 23.66 16.08 12.78
CA GLN A 72 22.47 15.81 11.98
C GLN A 72 21.22 15.68 12.85
N VAL A 73 21.28 14.87 13.89
CA VAL A 73 20.18 14.71 14.87
C VAL A 73 19.83 16.03 15.54
N ALA A 74 20.83 16.83 15.93
CA ALA A 74 20.59 18.14 16.55
C ALA A 74 19.83 19.10 15.61
N VAL A 75 20.16 19.12 14.31
CA VAL A 75 19.44 19.93 13.31
C VAL A 75 17.99 19.45 13.15
N LEU A 76 17.79 18.13 12.99
CA LEU A 76 16.46 17.55 12.84
C LEU A 76 15.58 17.80 14.08
N ALA A 77 16.14 17.64 15.28
CA ALA A 77 15.44 17.82 16.54
C ALA A 77 14.97 19.27 16.79
N GLN A 78 15.72 20.27 16.31
CA GLN A 78 15.33 21.67 16.42
C GLN A 78 14.05 21.98 15.62
N GLU A 79 13.81 21.23 14.57
CA GLU A 79 12.74 21.45 13.60
C GLU A 79 11.59 20.44 13.72
N ALA A 80 11.77 19.40 14.54
CA ALA A 80 10.77 18.35 14.74
C ALA A 80 9.46 18.92 15.31
N ARG A 81 8.35 18.69 14.57
CA ARG A 81 7.00 19.13 14.93
C ARG A 81 5.95 18.02 14.78
N SER A 82 6.25 17.02 13.95
CA SER A 82 5.33 15.95 13.61
C SER A 82 5.97 14.58 13.77
N GLY A 83 5.16 13.52 13.81
CA GLY A 83 5.64 12.13 13.83
C GLY A 83 6.63 11.82 12.72
N ARG A 84 6.44 12.40 11.53
CA ARG A 84 7.35 12.22 10.40
C ARG A 84 8.76 12.80 10.64
N ASP A 85 8.85 13.91 11.37
CA ASP A 85 10.17 14.49 11.70
C ASP A 85 10.93 13.59 12.67
N TYR A 86 10.23 12.98 13.63
CA TYR A 86 10.82 11.99 14.55
C TYR A 86 11.21 10.70 13.82
N GLU A 87 10.43 10.26 12.83
CA GLU A 87 10.76 9.11 11.97
C GLU A 87 12.11 9.32 11.24
N GLU A 88 12.34 10.55 10.71
CA GLU A 88 13.60 10.90 10.07
C GLU A 88 14.79 10.79 11.05
N ILE A 89 14.64 11.29 12.29
CA ILE A 89 15.66 11.18 13.35
C ILE A 89 15.96 9.70 13.67
N VAL A 90 14.91 8.91 13.85
CA VAL A 90 15.04 7.47 14.15
C VAL A 90 15.77 6.75 13.02
N SER A 91 15.43 7.04 11.77
CA SER A 91 16.08 6.45 10.60
C SER A 91 17.57 6.79 10.52
N VAL A 92 17.95 8.04 10.82
CA VAL A 92 19.36 8.47 10.87
C VAL A 92 20.14 7.68 11.93
N LEU A 93 19.56 7.53 13.11
CA LEU A 93 20.19 6.81 14.21
C LEU A 93 20.30 5.31 13.96
N GLN A 94 19.26 4.68 13.38
CA GLN A 94 19.29 3.27 12.97
C GLN A 94 20.36 3.02 11.91
N ASN A 95 20.48 3.87 10.89
CA ASN A 95 21.51 3.78 9.87
C ASN A 95 22.93 3.92 10.44
N ALA A 96 23.08 4.62 11.56
CA ALA A 96 24.33 4.75 12.30
C ALA A 96 24.58 3.62 13.32
N GLY A 97 23.65 2.63 13.43
CA GLY A 97 23.74 1.53 14.41
C GLY A 97 23.50 1.96 15.87
N ARG A 98 22.84 3.11 16.06
CA ARG A 98 22.56 3.70 17.39
C ARG A 98 21.15 3.35 17.86
N ASP A 99 20.84 2.07 17.92
CA ASP A 99 19.48 1.57 18.17
C ASP A 99 18.85 2.06 19.50
N ARG A 100 19.66 2.23 20.55
CA ARG A 100 19.17 2.74 21.84
C ARG A 100 18.69 4.18 21.75
N ASP A 101 19.46 5.02 21.05
CA ASP A 101 19.12 6.42 20.86
C ASP A 101 17.90 6.53 19.92
N ALA A 102 17.85 5.69 18.88
CA ALA A 102 16.71 5.56 17.98
C ALA A 102 15.42 5.21 18.75
N GLU A 103 15.48 4.24 19.67
CA GLU A 103 14.35 3.87 20.54
C GLU A 103 13.88 5.05 21.39
N GLU A 104 14.81 5.78 22.01
CA GLU A 104 14.46 6.93 22.83
C GLU A 104 13.74 8.03 22.02
N TRP A 105 14.25 8.33 20.82
CA TRP A 105 13.63 9.29 19.92
C TRP A 105 12.27 8.84 19.40
N ALA A 106 12.11 7.55 19.07
CA ALA A 106 10.82 6.98 18.69
C ALA A 106 9.77 7.15 19.81
N ARG A 107 10.13 6.81 21.05
CA ARG A 107 9.24 6.99 22.21
C ARG A 107 8.89 8.46 22.45
N ARG A 108 9.84 9.35 22.28
CA ARG A 108 9.63 10.81 22.41
C ARG A 108 8.64 11.31 21.36
N GLY A 109 8.78 10.90 20.11
CA GLY A 109 7.86 11.26 19.02
C GLY A 109 6.44 10.74 19.26
N LEU A 110 6.31 9.49 19.71
CA LEU A 110 5.01 8.91 20.06
C LEU A 110 4.33 9.62 21.25
N ALA A 111 5.11 10.07 22.23
CA ALA A 111 4.59 10.85 23.36
C ALA A 111 4.13 12.26 22.97
N ALA A 112 4.77 12.86 21.94
CA ALA A 112 4.38 14.19 21.44
C ALA A 112 3.04 14.16 20.67
N GLU A 113 2.76 13.12 19.90
CA GLU A 113 1.56 12.99 19.07
C GLU A 113 0.92 11.58 19.15
N PRO A 114 0.39 11.17 20.31
CA PRO A 114 -0.02 9.78 20.55
C PRO A 114 -1.17 9.31 19.66
N SER A 115 -2.05 10.20 19.21
CA SER A 115 -3.26 9.86 18.41
C SER A 115 -3.11 10.13 16.93
N SER A 116 -1.98 10.66 16.48
CA SER A 116 -1.76 11.01 15.07
C SER A 116 -1.53 9.78 14.21
N THR A 117 -2.14 9.74 13.02
CA THR A 117 -1.83 8.73 12.00
C THR A 117 -0.42 8.88 11.42
N TRP A 118 0.17 10.07 11.54
CA TRP A 118 1.56 10.35 11.15
C TRP A 118 2.60 9.65 12.04
N THR A 119 2.18 9.02 13.12
CA THR A 119 3.05 8.25 14.02
C THR A 119 3.00 6.74 13.79
N ASP A 120 2.23 6.24 12.81
CA ASP A 120 2.14 4.80 12.56
C ASP A 120 3.46 4.21 12.06
N ALA A 121 4.18 4.92 11.16
CA ALA A 121 5.51 4.52 10.72
C ALA A 121 6.52 4.52 11.88
N LEU A 122 6.44 5.49 12.77
CA LEU A 122 7.28 5.57 13.96
C LEU A 122 7.01 4.39 14.93
N ARG A 123 5.75 3.95 15.07
CA ARG A 123 5.40 2.75 15.83
C ARG A 123 6.02 1.49 15.20
N GLU A 124 5.98 1.39 13.87
CA GLU A 124 6.59 0.28 13.15
C GLU A 124 8.11 0.24 13.36
N GLN A 125 8.80 1.39 13.25
CA GLN A 125 10.24 1.49 13.53
C GLN A 125 10.57 1.09 14.98
N LEU A 126 9.78 1.57 15.95
CA LEU A 126 9.95 1.19 17.35
C LEU A 126 9.76 -0.31 17.56
N ALA A 127 8.74 -0.91 16.92
CA ALA A 127 8.51 -2.35 16.99
C ALA A 127 9.70 -3.15 16.42
N GLU A 128 10.30 -2.70 15.33
CA GLU A 128 11.51 -3.33 14.76
C GLU A 128 12.72 -3.24 15.71
N LEU A 129 12.95 -2.08 16.33
CA LEU A 129 14.00 -1.89 17.33
C LEU A 129 13.80 -2.81 18.54
N LEU A 130 12.55 -2.94 19.00
CA LEU A 130 12.18 -3.83 20.11
C LEU A 130 12.42 -5.30 19.75
N LEU A 131 12.07 -5.73 18.53
CA LEU A 131 12.39 -7.08 18.06
C LEU A 131 13.91 -7.33 18.02
N GLY A 132 14.66 -6.37 17.48
CA GLY A 132 16.13 -6.44 17.41
C GLY A 132 16.79 -6.54 18.79
N SER A 133 16.23 -5.89 19.81
CA SER A 133 16.70 -5.96 21.19
C SER A 133 16.16 -7.16 22.00
N GLY A 134 15.33 -8.04 21.39
CA GLY A 134 14.75 -9.22 22.03
C GLY A 134 13.50 -8.93 22.88
N ARG A 135 13.00 -7.71 22.91
CA ARG A 135 11.80 -7.29 23.65
C ARG A 135 10.52 -7.59 22.87
N LYS A 136 10.30 -8.86 22.58
CA LYS A 136 9.28 -9.36 21.64
C LYS A 136 7.86 -9.00 22.06
N ASP A 137 7.55 -9.07 23.35
CA ASP A 137 6.19 -8.77 23.85
C ASP A 137 5.82 -7.32 23.64
N GLU A 138 6.74 -6.39 23.84
CA GLU A 138 6.53 -4.98 23.58
C GLU A 138 6.39 -4.69 22.07
N ALA A 139 7.17 -5.38 21.24
CA ALA A 139 7.05 -5.28 19.79
C ALA A 139 5.68 -5.76 19.30
N VAL A 140 5.17 -6.87 19.82
CA VAL A 140 3.81 -7.36 19.51
C VAL A 140 2.75 -6.33 19.91
N ALA A 141 2.90 -5.69 21.08
CA ALA A 141 1.98 -4.64 21.51
C ALA A 141 1.98 -3.43 20.53
N MET A 142 3.16 -3.02 20.03
CA MET A 142 3.26 -1.94 19.05
C MET A 142 2.61 -2.31 17.70
N TYR A 143 2.91 -3.50 17.17
CA TYR A 143 2.28 -3.96 15.91
C TYR A 143 0.77 -4.16 16.07
N ARG A 144 0.31 -4.58 17.24
CA ARG A 144 -1.12 -4.67 17.56
C ARG A 144 -1.79 -3.30 17.53
N ASP A 145 -1.18 -2.27 18.14
CA ASP A 145 -1.72 -0.90 18.11
C ASP A 145 -1.82 -0.37 16.66
N VAL A 146 -0.80 -0.57 15.83
CA VAL A 146 -0.85 -0.21 14.40
C VAL A 146 -1.96 -0.96 13.66
N PHE A 147 -2.09 -2.27 13.89
CA PHE A 147 -3.13 -3.08 13.27
C PHE A 147 -4.54 -2.64 13.68
N GLU A 148 -4.78 -2.34 14.97
CA GLU A 148 -6.07 -1.83 15.45
C GLU A 148 -6.45 -0.49 14.81
N ARG A 149 -5.48 0.34 14.48
CA ARG A 149 -5.72 1.64 13.83
C ARG A 149 -6.09 1.53 12.36
N ARG A 150 -5.43 0.68 11.61
CA ARG A 150 -5.55 0.61 10.14
C ARG A 150 -6.34 -0.60 9.64
N ALA A 151 -6.23 -1.74 10.30
CA ALA A 151 -6.87 -3.02 9.94
C ALA A 151 -6.62 -3.42 8.47
N VAL A 152 -5.36 -3.33 8.00
CA VAL A 152 -4.97 -3.73 6.66
C VAL A 152 -4.17 -5.03 6.65
N HIS A 153 -4.17 -5.74 5.53
CA HIS A 153 -3.50 -7.04 5.37
C HIS A 153 -2.00 -6.98 5.70
N SER A 154 -1.30 -5.90 5.30
CA SER A 154 0.12 -5.75 5.60
C SER A 154 0.41 -5.71 7.10
N ASP A 155 -0.44 -5.03 7.88
CA ASP A 155 -0.25 -4.92 9.33
C ASP A 155 -0.63 -6.22 10.03
N TYR A 156 -1.63 -6.95 9.52
CA TYR A 156 -1.91 -8.30 9.96
C TYR A 156 -0.67 -9.21 9.83
N LEU A 157 0.02 -9.15 8.68
CA LEU A 157 1.23 -9.95 8.46
C LEU A 157 2.39 -9.55 9.37
N ARG A 158 2.58 -8.25 9.66
CA ARG A 158 3.59 -7.76 10.60
C ARG A 158 3.30 -8.23 12.02
N LEU A 159 2.05 -8.05 12.47
CA LEU A 159 1.59 -8.53 13.79
C LEU A 159 1.78 -10.04 13.91
N ARG A 160 1.35 -10.82 12.90
CA ARG A 160 1.53 -12.26 12.86
C ARG A 160 2.99 -12.65 13.01
N LYS A 161 3.87 -12.08 12.19
CA LYS A 161 5.32 -12.36 12.23
C LYS A 161 5.93 -12.09 13.61
N ALA A 162 5.61 -10.95 14.22
CA ALA A 162 6.10 -10.59 15.55
C ALA A 162 5.55 -11.53 16.62
N ALA A 163 4.25 -11.84 16.58
CA ALA A 163 3.60 -12.73 17.52
C ALA A 163 4.08 -14.19 17.38
N GLU A 164 4.37 -14.67 16.17
CA GLU A 164 5.01 -15.98 15.96
C GLU A 164 6.39 -16.03 16.62
N GLN A 165 7.21 -14.98 16.48
CA GLN A 165 8.52 -14.89 17.14
C GLN A 165 8.42 -14.82 18.66
N ALA A 166 7.34 -14.25 19.19
CA ALA A 166 7.05 -14.18 20.62
C ALA A 166 6.33 -15.43 21.16
N GLY A 167 5.89 -16.36 20.29
CA GLY A 167 5.10 -17.52 20.68
C GLY A 167 3.64 -17.23 21.03
N GLN A 168 3.13 -16.02 20.68
CA GLN A 168 1.81 -15.53 21.06
C GLN A 168 0.75 -15.68 19.96
N TRP A 169 1.16 -16.07 18.73
CA TRP A 169 0.24 -16.03 17.57
C TRP A 169 -0.99 -16.91 17.74
N LYS A 170 -0.84 -18.08 18.36
CA LYS A 170 -1.95 -19.00 18.60
C LYS A 170 -3.13 -18.34 19.35
N ASP A 171 -2.81 -17.47 20.30
CA ASP A 171 -3.80 -16.78 21.13
C ASP A 171 -4.33 -15.51 20.45
N LEU A 172 -3.49 -14.83 19.68
CA LEU A 172 -3.86 -13.57 19.01
C LEU A 172 -4.60 -13.77 17.68
N ARG A 173 -4.39 -14.90 17.00
CA ARG A 173 -4.97 -15.16 15.66
C ARG A 173 -6.48 -15.00 15.62
N GLY A 174 -7.19 -15.61 16.56
CA GLY A 174 -8.65 -15.54 16.64
C GLY A 174 -9.14 -14.12 16.77
N TRP A 175 -8.56 -13.39 17.72
CA TRP A 175 -8.88 -11.98 17.95
C TRP A 175 -8.60 -11.11 16.70
N ALA A 176 -7.47 -11.30 16.03
CA ALA A 176 -7.09 -10.51 14.86
C ALA A 176 -8.07 -10.74 13.68
N LEU A 177 -8.51 -11.98 13.46
CA LEU A 177 -9.50 -12.31 12.45
C LEU A 177 -10.88 -11.71 12.79
N ASP A 178 -11.31 -11.80 14.05
CA ASP A 178 -12.60 -11.23 14.48
C ASP A 178 -12.58 -9.71 14.37
N TYR A 179 -11.46 -9.08 14.67
CA TYR A 179 -11.29 -7.64 14.48
C TYR A 179 -11.42 -7.23 13.01
N MET A 180 -10.81 -7.96 12.07
CA MET A 180 -10.94 -7.72 10.63
C MET A 180 -12.39 -7.89 10.15
N ARG A 181 -13.08 -8.96 10.62
CA ARG A 181 -14.49 -9.21 10.30
C ARG A 181 -15.38 -8.04 10.73
N GLU A 182 -15.17 -7.56 11.94
CA GLU A 182 -15.94 -6.44 12.48
C GLU A 182 -15.68 -5.13 11.72
N ARG A 183 -14.43 -4.85 11.36
CA ARG A 183 -14.06 -3.67 10.56
C ARG A 183 -14.68 -3.72 9.15
N ALA A 184 -14.71 -4.89 8.52
CA ALA A 184 -15.35 -5.09 7.22
C ALA A 184 -16.89 -4.96 7.30
N ARG A 185 -17.49 -5.19 8.47
CA ARG A 185 -18.94 -5.11 8.68
C ARG A 185 -19.45 -3.71 9.02
N THR A 186 -18.70 -2.95 9.85
CA THR A 186 -19.22 -1.73 10.51
C THR A 186 -18.38 -0.48 10.28
N GLY A 187 -17.20 -0.59 9.71
CA GLY A 187 -16.26 0.54 9.57
C GLY A 187 -16.72 1.60 8.56
N GLU A 188 -16.31 2.85 8.77
CA GLU A 188 -16.51 3.96 7.84
C GLU A 188 -15.93 3.64 6.43
N TYR A 189 -14.82 2.88 6.39
CA TYR A 189 -14.16 2.41 5.17
C TYR A 189 -14.44 0.93 4.88
N ARG A 190 -15.69 0.49 5.13
CA ARG A 190 -16.11 -0.90 5.04
C ARG A 190 -15.67 -1.60 3.74
N GLN A 191 -15.79 -0.91 2.61
CA GLN A 191 -15.41 -1.46 1.30
C GLN A 191 -13.91 -1.77 1.20
N ALA A 192 -13.05 -0.86 1.68
CA ALA A 192 -11.62 -1.10 1.72
C ALA A 192 -11.28 -2.28 2.66
N HIS A 193 -11.91 -2.31 3.85
CA HIS A 193 -11.70 -3.39 4.80
C HIS A 193 -12.21 -4.75 4.33
N LEU A 194 -13.22 -4.81 3.46
CA LEU A 194 -13.69 -6.06 2.85
C LEU A 194 -12.59 -6.71 2.01
N GLY A 195 -11.92 -5.94 1.14
CA GLY A 195 -10.80 -6.43 0.35
C GLY A 195 -9.61 -6.89 1.22
N GLU A 196 -9.31 -6.14 2.29
CA GLU A 196 -8.28 -6.52 3.26
C GLU A 196 -8.62 -7.83 3.98
N LEU A 197 -9.88 -7.98 4.43
CA LEU A 197 -10.36 -9.22 5.06
C LEU A 197 -10.24 -10.42 4.11
N ILE A 198 -10.69 -10.30 2.85
CA ILE A 198 -10.56 -11.37 1.86
C ILE A 198 -9.09 -11.78 1.69
N SER A 199 -8.18 -10.81 1.63
CA SER A 199 -6.74 -11.06 1.49
C SER A 199 -6.17 -11.81 2.71
N VAL A 200 -6.61 -11.45 3.92
CA VAL A 200 -6.24 -12.13 5.17
C VAL A 200 -6.81 -13.55 5.21
N LEU A 201 -8.09 -13.73 4.87
CA LEU A 201 -8.74 -15.05 4.86
C LEU A 201 -8.04 -16.01 3.89
N LEU A 202 -7.68 -15.54 2.70
CA LEU A 202 -6.91 -16.30 1.73
C LEU A 202 -5.50 -16.67 2.25
N ARG A 203 -4.87 -15.78 3.01
CA ARG A 203 -3.57 -16.02 3.62
C ARG A 203 -3.62 -17.05 4.75
N GLU A 204 -4.77 -17.17 5.40
CA GLU A 204 -5.05 -18.12 6.50
C GLU A 204 -5.67 -19.44 6.02
N ASP A 205 -5.70 -19.66 4.69
CA ASP A 205 -6.31 -20.83 4.04
C ASP A 205 -7.81 -21.01 4.35
N LEU A 206 -8.50 -19.93 4.74
CA LEU A 206 -9.95 -19.88 5.01
C LEU A 206 -10.72 -19.58 3.71
N THR A 207 -10.51 -20.42 2.69
CA THR A 207 -10.98 -20.16 1.31
C THR A 207 -12.49 -20.12 1.17
N ASP A 208 -13.23 -20.95 1.92
CA ASP A 208 -14.70 -20.95 1.89
C ASP A 208 -15.27 -19.68 2.51
N GLU A 209 -14.67 -19.19 3.58
CA GLU A 209 -15.08 -17.93 4.20
C GLU A 209 -14.71 -16.74 3.30
N ALA A 210 -13.54 -16.75 2.68
CA ALA A 210 -13.14 -15.73 1.70
C ALA A 210 -14.12 -15.67 0.52
N TRP A 211 -14.54 -16.84 0.02
CA TRP A 211 -15.53 -16.93 -1.04
C TRP A 211 -16.88 -16.38 -0.61
N SER A 212 -17.43 -16.83 0.52
CA SER A 212 -18.74 -16.39 1.01
C SER A 212 -18.75 -14.89 1.31
N THR A 213 -17.66 -14.35 1.84
CA THR A 213 -17.46 -12.92 2.05
C THR A 213 -17.51 -12.14 0.75
N ALA A 214 -16.79 -12.60 -0.28
CA ALA A 214 -16.76 -11.98 -1.60
C ALA A 214 -18.13 -12.09 -2.31
N ALA A 215 -18.80 -13.23 -2.21
CA ALA A 215 -20.12 -13.47 -2.82
C ALA A 215 -21.22 -12.62 -2.20
N GLY A 216 -21.10 -12.27 -0.91
CA GLY A 216 -22.05 -11.38 -0.21
C GLY A 216 -22.03 -9.94 -0.72
N GLU A 217 -20.89 -9.44 -1.21
CA GLU A 217 -20.74 -8.07 -1.72
C GLU A 217 -19.88 -8.03 -3.01
N PRO A 218 -20.34 -8.68 -4.09
CA PRO A 218 -19.53 -8.93 -5.27
C PRO A 218 -19.04 -7.65 -5.98
N GLU A 219 -19.77 -6.52 -5.83
CA GLU A 219 -19.41 -5.24 -6.42
C GLU A 219 -18.20 -4.57 -5.74
N GLN A 220 -17.89 -4.98 -4.52
CA GLN A 220 -16.81 -4.40 -3.71
C GLN A 220 -15.49 -5.15 -3.85
N VAL A 221 -15.51 -6.32 -4.46
CA VAL A 221 -14.34 -7.19 -4.62
C VAL A 221 -13.60 -6.85 -5.90
N SER A 222 -12.28 -6.68 -5.81
CA SER A 222 -11.44 -6.37 -6.97
C SER A 222 -11.36 -7.53 -7.97
N GLU A 223 -11.11 -7.20 -9.24
CA GLU A 223 -10.91 -8.21 -10.30
C GLU A 223 -9.82 -9.23 -9.92
N SER A 224 -8.71 -8.76 -9.36
CA SER A 224 -7.59 -9.63 -8.96
C SER A 224 -7.99 -10.62 -7.86
N GLN A 225 -8.74 -10.19 -6.87
CA GLN A 225 -9.25 -11.07 -5.81
C GLN A 225 -10.25 -12.10 -6.35
N TRP A 226 -11.18 -11.65 -7.23
CA TRP A 226 -12.09 -12.59 -7.90
C TRP A 226 -11.35 -13.64 -8.70
N LEU A 227 -10.34 -13.25 -9.48
CA LEU A 227 -9.57 -14.21 -10.28
C LEU A 227 -8.82 -15.23 -9.41
N GLN A 228 -8.32 -14.80 -8.24
CA GLN A 228 -7.70 -15.69 -7.27
C GLN A 228 -8.71 -16.65 -6.65
N LEU A 229 -9.84 -16.15 -6.15
CA LEU A 229 -10.92 -16.95 -5.58
C LEU A 229 -11.47 -17.98 -6.58
N ILE A 230 -11.74 -17.55 -7.82
CA ILE A 230 -12.18 -18.44 -8.89
C ILE A 230 -11.15 -19.55 -9.16
N SER A 231 -9.86 -19.22 -9.18
CA SER A 231 -8.80 -20.22 -9.41
C SER A 231 -8.71 -21.28 -8.31
N LEU A 232 -8.99 -20.91 -7.07
CA LEU A 232 -9.01 -21.84 -5.95
C LEU A 232 -10.28 -22.74 -5.95
N ARG A 233 -11.42 -22.22 -6.45
CA ARG A 233 -12.72 -22.88 -6.33
C ARG A 233 -13.18 -23.65 -7.56
N GLU A 234 -12.70 -23.29 -8.76
CA GLU A 234 -13.24 -23.83 -10.04
C GLU A 234 -13.06 -25.33 -10.26
N SER A 235 -12.14 -25.99 -9.54
CA SER A 235 -11.93 -27.44 -9.65
C SER A 235 -12.97 -28.25 -8.89
N GLU A 236 -13.32 -27.79 -7.67
CA GLU A 236 -14.18 -28.53 -6.75
C GLU A 236 -15.64 -28.04 -6.80
N HIS A 237 -15.83 -26.76 -7.08
CA HIS A 237 -17.15 -26.12 -7.14
C HIS A 237 -17.33 -25.30 -8.43
N PRO A 238 -17.31 -25.97 -9.62
CA PRO A 238 -17.36 -25.27 -10.90
C PRO A 238 -18.65 -24.47 -11.14
N ALA A 239 -19.76 -24.83 -10.51
CA ALA A 239 -21.02 -24.08 -10.60
C ALA A 239 -20.94 -22.71 -9.92
N ASP A 240 -20.22 -22.60 -8.82
CA ASP A 240 -20.10 -21.36 -8.03
C ASP A 240 -19.41 -20.25 -8.83
N VAL A 241 -18.43 -20.60 -9.69
CA VAL A 241 -17.61 -19.61 -10.41
C VAL A 241 -18.30 -19.04 -11.64
N LEU A 242 -19.44 -19.59 -12.09
CA LEU A 242 -20.12 -19.17 -13.32
C LEU A 242 -20.53 -17.69 -13.27
N ALA A 243 -21.21 -17.28 -12.23
CA ALA A 243 -21.71 -15.91 -12.08
C ALA A 243 -20.56 -14.88 -11.94
N PRO A 244 -19.60 -15.05 -11.01
CA PRO A 244 -18.47 -14.12 -10.89
C PRO A 244 -17.64 -14.04 -12.18
N LEU A 245 -17.36 -15.15 -12.85
CA LEU A 245 -16.57 -15.16 -14.08
C LEU A 245 -17.31 -14.47 -15.23
N SER A 246 -18.63 -14.70 -15.36
CA SER A 246 -19.49 -14.00 -16.34
C SER A 246 -19.46 -12.49 -16.12
N ARG A 247 -19.59 -12.06 -14.88
CA ARG A 247 -19.52 -10.62 -14.51
C ARG A 247 -18.17 -10.02 -14.89
N LEU A 248 -17.05 -10.66 -14.56
CA LEU A 248 -15.71 -10.17 -14.91
C LEU A 248 -15.53 -10.05 -16.44
N ILE A 249 -16.08 -10.98 -17.21
CA ILE A 249 -16.06 -10.92 -18.68
C ILE A 249 -16.80 -9.68 -19.17
N GLU A 250 -18.00 -9.43 -18.67
CA GLU A 250 -18.82 -8.29 -19.10
C GLU A 250 -18.17 -6.95 -18.73
N LEU A 251 -17.67 -6.82 -17.50
CA LEU A 251 -16.91 -5.64 -17.08
C LEU A 251 -15.66 -5.42 -17.93
N GLY A 252 -14.90 -6.48 -18.22
CA GLY A 252 -13.70 -6.42 -19.06
C GLY A 252 -14.00 -5.98 -20.50
N VAL A 253 -15.13 -6.38 -21.09
CA VAL A 253 -15.56 -5.94 -22.43
C VAL A 253 -15.89 -4.45 -22.46
N GLU A 254 -16.40 -3.89 -21.34
CA GLU A 254 -16.73 -2.46 -21.21
C GLU A 254 -15.50 -1.55 -20.98
N GLN A 255 -14.38 -2.09 -20.55
CA GLN A 255 -13.19 -1.32 -20.17
C GLN A 255 -12.49 -0.69 -21.39
N ALA A 256 -12.97 0.47 -21.84
CA ALA A 256 -12.53 1.13 -23.08
C ALA A 256 -11.03 1.46 -23.12
N SER A 257 -10.39 1.69 -21.98
CA SER A 257 -8.96 1.99 -21.86
C SER A 257 -8.04 0.79 -22.16
N ASP A 258 -8.53 -0.46 -22.08
CA ASP A 258 -7.74 -1.64 -22.39
C ASP A 258 -7.86 -2.04 -23.86
N LYS A 259 -6.80 -1.80 -24.64
CA LYS A 259 -6.73 -2.22 -26.05
C LYS A 259 -6.81 -3.74 -26.26
N TYR A 260 -6.51 -4.53 -25.24
CA TYR A 260 -6.54 -6.00 -25.26
C TYR A 260 -7.83 -6.58 -24.65
N ARG A 261 -8.82 -5.76 -24.30
CA ARG A 261 -10.06 -6.19 -23.63
C ARG A 261 -10.77 -7.35 -24.33
N TYR A 262 -10.88 -7.31 -25.66
CA TYR A 262 -11.58 -8.35 -26.40
C TYR A 262 -10.83 -9.69 -26.45
N PRO A 263 -9.52 -9.74 -26.76
CA PRO A 263 -8.74 -10.99 -26.61
C PRO A 263 -8.78 -11.56 -25.19
N LYS A 264 -8.72 -10.71 -24.15
CA LYS A 264 -8.84 -11.16 -22.75
C LYS A 264 -10.23 -11.75 -22.48
N ALA A 265 -11.30 -11.09 -22.93
CA ALA A 265 -12.66 -11.59 -22.81
C ALA A 265 -12.85 -12.95 -23.49
N ILE A 266 -12.33 -13.14 -24.72
CA ILE A 266 -12.38 -14.44 -25.40
C ILE A 266 -11.64 -15.53 -24.62
N LYS A 267 -10.48 -15.22 -24.03
CA LYS A 267 -9.75 -16.16 -23.16
C LYS A 267 -10.57 -16.54 -21.93
N ALA A 268 -11.21 -15.55 -21.28
CA ALA A 268 -12.05 -15.77 -20.12
C ALA A 268 -13.33 -16.55 -20.47
N LEU A 269 -13.94 -16.31 -21.64
CA LEU A 269 -15.08 -17.08 -22.14
C LEU A 269 -14.72 -18.57 -22.36
N LYS A 270 -13.52 -18.88 -22.84
CA LYS A 270 -13.05 -20.27 -22.94
C LYS A 270 -12.93 -20.94 -21.57
N ARG A 271 -12.52 -20.19 -20.54
CA ARG A 271 -12.49 -20.67 -19.15
C ARG A 271 -13.91 -20.88 -18.61
N LEU A 272 -14.82 -19.94 -18.87
CA LEU A 272 -16.22 -20.03 -18.49
C LEU A 272 -16.91 -21.25 -19.14
N ARG A 273 -16.66 -21.51 -20.43
CA ARG A 273 -17.17 -22.70 -21.09
C ARG A 273 -16.76 -24.00 -20.38
N LYS A 274 -15.48 -24.12 -20.03
CA LYS A 274 -14.98 -25.28 -19.27
C LYS A 274 -15.64 -25.39 -17.89
N ALA A 275 -15.93 -24.26 -17.22
CA ALA A 275 -16.64 -24.28 -15.95
C ALA A 275 -18.07 -24.78 -16.12
N TYR A 276 -18.80 -24.35 -17.16
CA TYR A 276 -20.14 -24.86 -17.48
C TYR A 276 -20.11 -26.38 -17.80
N GLU A 277 -19.12 -26.84 -18.57
CA GLU A 277 -18.94 -28.25 -18.88
C GLU A 277 -18.72 -29.09 -17.60
N ARG A 278 -17.84 -28.64 -16.71
CA ARG A 278 -17.55 -29.29 -15.42
C ARG A 278 -18.75 -29.26 -14.47
N ALA A 279 -19.56 -28.20 -14.52
CA ALA A 279 -20.78 -28.08 -13.74
C ALA A 279 -21.97 -28.93 -14.29
N GLY A 280 -21.75 -29.67 -15.38
CA GLY A 280 -22.83 -30.47 -16.00
C GLY A 280 -23.91 -29.63 -16.69
N SER A 281 -23.63 -28.35 -16.99
CA SER A 281 -24.58 -27.39 -17.56
C SER A 281 -24.09 -26.81 -18.89
N ALA A 282 -23.57 -27.64 -19.79
CA ALA A 282 -22.99 -27.20 -21.06
C ALA A 282 -23.97 -26.37 -21.93
N ALA A 283 -25.26 -26.71 -21.95
CA ALA A 283 -26.30 -25.92 -22.63
C ALA A 283 -26.43 -24.51 -22.09
N GLY A 284 -26.19 -24.30 -20.81
CA GLY A 284 -26.22 -22.99 -20.18
C GLY A 284 -25.18 -22.00 -20.73
N PHE A 285 -24.04 -22.51 -21.20
CA PHE A 285 -23.05 -21.68 -21.85
C PHE A 285 -23.55 -21.13 -23.21
N GLY A 286 -24.29 -21.92 -23.99
CA GLY A 286 -24.92 -21.44 -25.21
C GLY A 286 -25.87 -20.26 -24.96
N LEU A 287 -26.79 -20.45 -24.00
CA LEU A 287 -27.73 -19.40 -23.60
C LEU A 287 -27.01 -18.12 -23.10
N TYR A 288 -25.92 -18.29 -22.34
CA TYR A 288 -25.11 -17.15 -21.91
C TYR A 288 -24.47 -16.42 -23.12
N LEU A 289 -23.90 -17.15 -24.08
CA LEU A 289 -23.29 -16.55 -25.29
C LEU A 289 -24.30 -15.78 -26.13
N ASP A 290 -25.50 -16.32 -26.32
CA ASP A 290 -26.56 -15.65 -27.08
C ASP A 290 -26.99 -14.37 -26.38
N GLY A 291 -27.20 -14.42 -25.07
CA GLY A 291 -27.44 -13.23 -24.28
C GLY A 291 -26.29 -12.20 -24.34
N LEU A 292 -25.05 -12.65 -24.33
CA LEU A 292 -23.88 -11.77 -24.43
C LEU A 292 -23.80 -11.10 -25.82
N ARG A 293 -24.09 -11.85 -26.92
CA ARG A 293 -24.17 -11.29 -28.28
C ARG A 293 -25.18 -10.19 -28.37
N GLU A 294 -26.37 -10.40 -27.84
CA GLU A 294 -27.45 -9.39 -27.87
C GLU A 294 -27.06 -8.14 -27.06
N ARG A 295 -26.55 -8.30 -25.84
CA ARG A 295 -26.12 -7.16 -25.02
C ARG A 295 -24.98 -6.37 -25.65
N GLN A 296 -24.06 -7.04 -26.35
CA GLN A 296 -22.86 -6.43 -26.93
C GLN A 296 -22.95 -6.21 -28.45
N ARG A 297 -24.13 -6.32 -29.07
CA ARG A 297 -24.36 -6.27 -30.51
C ARG A 297 -23.76 -5.05 -31.22
N ARG A 298 -23.64 -3.92 -30.52
CA ARG A 298 -23.03 -2.70 -31.05
C ARG A 298 -21.50 -2.71 -31.09
N LYS A 299 -20.85 -3.68 -30.47
CA LYS A 299 -19.38 -3.82 -30.43
C LYS A 299 -18.92 -4.78 -31.54
N TYR A 300 -19.01 -4.37 -32.80
CA TYR A 300 -18.75 -5.19 -33.96
C TYR A 300 -17.42 -5.97 -33.90
N SER A 301 -16.33 -5.33 -33.46
CA SER A 301 -15.03 -5.99 -33.33
C SER A 301 -14.99 -7.06 -32.24
N PHE A 302 -15.81 -6.93 -31.20
CA PHE A 302 -15.96 -7.96 -30.19
C PHE A 302 -16.77 -9.14 -30.71
N ILE A 303 -17.93 -8.86 -31.35
CA ILE A 303 -18.80 -9.88 -31.95
C ILE A 303 -18.04 -10.72 -32.98
N ALA A 304 -17.27 -10.10 -33.89
CA ALA A 304 -16.47 -10.82 -34.88
C ALA A 304 -15.46 -11.79 -34.22
N LYS A 305 -14.83 -11.38 -33.07
CA LYS A 305 -13.92 -12.27 -32.34
C LYS A 305 -14.67 -13.38 -31.59
N LEU A 306 -15.86 -13.09 -31.08
CA LEU A 306 -16.73 -14.05 -30.42
C LEU A 306 -17.16 -15.15 -31.39
N ASP A 307 -17.64 -14.76 -32.56
CA ASP A 307 -18.08 -15.68 -33.60
C ASP A 307 -16.92 -16.50 -34.17
N ALA A 308 -15.76 -15.91 -34.36
CA ALA A 308 -14.56 -16.64 -34.76
C ALA A 308 -14.12 -17.69 -33.71
N ALA A 309 -14.39 -17.45 -32.42
CA ALA A 309 -13.98 -18.35 -31.34
C ALA A 309 -15.01 -19.46 -31.02
N PHE A 310 -16.31 -19.18 -31.21
CA PHE A 310 -17.42 -20.04 -30.75
C PHE A 310 -18.46 -20.37 -31.81
N GLY A 311 -18.30 -19.88 -33.04
CA GLY A 311 -19.29 -20.00 -34.12
C GLY A 311 -20.37 -18.92 -34.08
N THR A 312 -21.11 -18.78 -35.19
CA THR A 312 -22.28 -17.90 -35.30
C THR A 312 -23.53 -18.56 -34.75
N GLU A 313 -24.58 -17.78 -34.45
CA GLU A 313 -25.91 -18.29 -34.10
C GLU A 313 -26.40 -19.26 -35.20
N GLY A 314 -26.64 -20.51 -34.85
CA GLY A 314 -27.16 -21.52 -35.78
C GLY A 314 -26.31 -22.76 -36.01
N SER A 315 -25.11 -22.88 -35.43
CA SER A 315 -24.23 -24.06 -35.60
C SER A 315 -24.38 -25.12 -34.50
N CYS A 316 -25.46 -25.15 -33.75
CA CYS A 316 -25.82 -26.25 -32.85
C CYS A 316 -26.94 -27.04 -33.49
N THR A 317 -26.59 -27.96 -34.43
CA THR A 317 -27.39 -29.12 -34.79
C THR A 317 -26.92 -30.33 -34.00
#